data_6d874da69452ccbdf393386c1a3cc536
#
_entry.id   6d874da69452ccbdf393386c1a3cc536
#
_cell.length_a   1.000
_cell.length_b   1.000
_cell.length_c   1.000
_cell.angle_alpha   90.00
_cell.angle_beta   90.00
_cell.angle_gamma   90.00
#
_symmetry.space_group_name_H-M   'P 1'
#
loop_
_entity.id
_entity.type
_entity.pdbx_description
1 polymer ?
#
loop_
_entity_poly.entity_id
_entity_poly.type
_entity_poly.pdbx_seq_one_letter_code
_entity_poly.pdbx_strand_id
1 'polypeptide(L)'
;YRTYETPGDAVRNATRLVEAGADAVKFEGIKPDILDALRKEGITVMCHIGLNPQHEQEEMKRGRIARGKRLDEAARLIEGAALLQAHGAGLMILEKIPEKVSKIITENLGIPTIGIGAGKYCDGQVLIVHDLLGINERKFKHCPDYIDHRAMMITAFARYRREIDGGIFPAEKHANIIDDAEYRSVVEWCAASGYTV
;
A
#
# COMPACT_ATOMS: atom_id res chain seq x y z
N TYR A 1 -4.97 11.75 3.40
CA TYR A 1 -5.24 13.05 2.76
C TYR A 1 -5.67 14.04 3.85
N ARG A 2 -5.06 15.22 3.91
CA ARG A 2 -5.28 16.28 4.91
C ARG A 2 -5.04 15.91 6.38
N THR A 3 -4.24 14.90 6.65
CA THR A 3 -3.97 14.45 8.03
C THR A 3 -2.73 15.10 8.67
N TYR A 4 -1.95 15.85 7.87
CA TYR A 4 -0.72 16.54 8.30
C TYR A 4 -0.51 17.86 7.50
N GLU A 5 -1.56 18.64 7.32
CA GLU A 5 -1.46 19.95 6.67
C GLU A 5 -0.85 21.00 7.60
N THR A 6 -1.16 20.91 8.89
CA THR A 6 -0.57 21.74 9.95
C THR A 6 0.18 20.86 10.97
N PRO A 7 1.14 21.42 11.72
CA PRO A 7 1.78 20.72 12.82
C PRO A 7 0.78 20.13 13.84
N GLY A 8 -0.26 20.88 14.18
CA GLY A 8 -1.30 20.41 15.10
C GLY A 8 -2.12 19.22 14.56
N ASP A 9 -2.45 19.24 13.26
CA ASP A 9 -3.12 18.10 12.61
C ASP A 9 -2.21 16.87 12.61
N ALA A 10 -0.94 17.06 12.28
CA ALA A 10 0.04 16.00 12.25
C ALA A 10 0.18 15.32 13.62
N VAL A 11 0.37 16.10 14.68
CA VAL A 11 0.48 15.57 16.06
C VAL A 11 -0.78 14.82 16.44
N ARG A 12 -1.95 15.42 16.31
CA ARG A 12 -3.24 14.79 16.67
C ARG A 12 -3.44 13.45 15.96
N ASN A 13 -3.17 13.37 14.66
CA ASN A 13 -3.36 12.16 13.90
C ASN A 13 -2.27 11.12 14.14
N ALA A 14 -1.01 11.55 14.32
CA ALA A 14 0.10 10.66 14.64
C ALA A 14 -0.06 10.01 16.02
N THR A 15 -0.49 10.77 17.03
CA THR A 15 -0.77 10.25 18.38
C THR A 15 -1.77 9.08 18.33
N ARG A 16 -2.86 9.22 17.57
CA ARG A 16 -3.84 8.13 17.38
C ARG A 16 -3.23 6.88 16.74
N LEU A 17 -2.28 7.02 15.84
CA LEU A 17 -1.59 5.88 15.22
C LEU A 17 -0.66 5.20 16.23
N VAL A 18 0.09 5.97 17.00
CA VAL A 18 0.98 5.44 18.05
C VAL A 18 0.17 4.74 19.17
N GLU A 19 -0.95 5.33 19.61
CA GLU A 19 -1.88 4.70 20.55
C GLU A 19 -2.46 3.38 20.01
N ALA A 20 -2.62 3.26 18.69
CA ALA A 20 -3.03 2.02 18.04
C ALA A 20 -1.89 1.01 17.82
N GLY A 21 -0.67 1.32 18.29
CA GLY A 21 0.48 0.42 18.26
C GLY A 21 1.49 0.67 17.13
N ALA A 22 1.47 1.84 16.46
CA ALA A 22 2.49 2.17 15.48
C ALA A 22 3.82 2.56 16.16
N ASP A 23 4.93 1.97 15.73
CA ASP A 23 6.29 2.32 16.19
C ASP A 23 6.80 3.63 15.57
N ALA A 24 6.30 4.00 14.39
CA ALA A 24 6.67 5.20 13.66
C ALA A 24 5.53 5.66 12.76
N VAL A 25 5.55 6.93 12.37
CA VAL A 25 4.61 7.49 11.39
C VAL A 25 5.34 8.00 10.15
N LYS A 26 4.63 8.10 9.03
CA LYS A 26 5.17 8.61 7.77
C LYS A 26 4.33 9.78 7.23
N PHE A 27 5.01 10.79 6.70
CA PHE A 27 4.38 11.82 5.88
C PHE A 27 5.19 12.10 4.61
N GLU A 28 4.58 12.76 3.63
CA GLU A 28 5.18 13.10 2.34
C GLU A 28 5.57 14.57 2.26
N GLY A 29 6.71 14.81 1.62
CA GLY A 29 7.24 16.14 1.32
C GLY A 29 8.26 16.66 2.34
N ILE A 30 8.93 17.76 1.95
CA ILE A 30 9.95 18.41 2.77
C ILE A 30 9.21 19.40 3.69
N LYS A 31 8.88 18.96 4.90
CA LYS A 31 8.09 19.69 5.90
C LYS A 31 8.76 19.64 7.27
N PRO A 32 9.83 20.43 7.50
CA PRO A 32 10.58 20.39 8.74
C PRO A 32 9.77 20.82 9.98
N ASP A 33 8.84 21.74 9.82
CA ASP A 33 7.94 22.20 10.88
C ASP A 33 7.00 21.09 11.41
N ILE A 34 6.50 20.26 10.52
CA ILE A 34 5.72 19.07 10.87
C ILE A 34 6.59 18.03 11.60
N LEU A 35 7.79 17.80 11.08
CA LEU A 35 8.75 16.88 11.68
C LEU A 35 9.12 17.32 13.11
N ASP A 36 9.43 18.60 13.31
CA ASP A 36 9.74 19.16 14.62
C ASP A 36 8.60 18.99 15.62
N ALA A 37 7.36 19.22 15.20
CA ALA A 37 6.20 19.07 16.05
C ALA A 37 6.02 17.60 16.50
N LEU A 38 6.13 16.65 15.57
CA LEU A 38 6.03 15.21 15.88
C LEU A 38 7.17 14.74 16.80
N ARG A 39 8.38 15.23 16.55
CA ARG A 39 9.56 14.91 17.36
C ARG A 39 9.47 15.44 18.79
N LYS A 40 8.88 16.61 19.02
CA LYS A 40 8.61 17.16 20.37
C LYS A 40 7.71 16.25 21.19
N GLU A 41 6.79 15.53 20.54
CA GLU A 41 5.92 14.53 21.19
C GLU A 41 6.60 13.15 21.31
N GLY A 42 7.88 13.01 20.98
CA GLY A 42 8.62 11.75 21.05
C GLY A 42 8.23 10.74 19.95
N ILE A 43 7.53 11.17 18.92
CA ILE A 43 7.06 10.28 17.83
C ILE A 43 8.20 10.08 16.82
N THR A 44 8.52 8.82 16.53
CA THR A 44 9.46 8.45 15.48
C THR A 44 8.86 8.72 14.11
N VAL A 45 9.63 9.37 13.22
CA VAL A 45 9.13 9.80 11.91
C VAL A 45 9.97 9.22 10.79
N MET A 46 9.31 8.60 9.82
CA MET A 46 9.84 8.28 8.51
C MET A 46 9.46 9.40 7.54
N CYS A 47 10.44 10.08 6.98
CA CYS A 47 10.20 11.10 5.97
C CYS A 47 10.14 10.47 4.57
N HIS A 48 9.43 11.11 3.64
CA HIS A 48 9.27 10.62 2.28
C HIS A 48 9.43 11.79 1.30
N ILE A 49 10.37 11.66 0.37
CA ILE A 49 10.65 12.65 -0.66
C ILE A 49 10.66 12.02 -2.07
N GLY A 50 10.63 12.87 -3.06
CA GLY A 50 10.49 12.48 -4.46
C GLY A 50 9.06 12.67 -4.94
N LEU A 51 8.45 11.65 -5.52
CA LEU A 51 7.02 11.67 -5.83
C LEU A 51 6.22 11.65 -4.52
N ASN A 52 5.22 12.50 -4.42
CA ASN A 52 4.30 12.58 -3.28
C ASN A 52 2.89 12.17 -3.72
N PRO A 53 2.54 10.87 -3.76
CA PRO A 53 1.30 10.39 -4.35
C PRO A 53 0.03 11.00 -3.75
N GLN A 54 0.04 11.36 -2.47
CA GLN A 54 -1.11 11.97 -1.81
C GLN A 54 -1.40 13.41 -2.29
N HIS A 55 -0.39 14.13 -2.78
CA HIS A 55 -0.51 15.54 -3.19
C HIS A 55 -0.39 15.74 -4.70
N GLU A 56 0.24 14.82 -5.42
CA GLU A 56 0.59 14.98 -6.83
C GLU A 56 -0.22 14.09 -7.78
N GLN A 57 -1.45 13.74 -7.43
CA GLN A 57 -2.30 12.84 -8.22
C GLN A 57 -2.49 13.29 -9.67
N GLU A 58 -2.64 14.59 -9.92
CA GLU A 58 -2.81 15.12 -11.27
C GLU A 58 -1.54 14.99 -12.12
N GLU A 59 -0.37 15.22 -11.53
CA GLU A 59 0.93 15.01 -12.21
C GLU A 59 1.15 13.51 -12.53
N MET A 60 0.74 12.62 -11.63
CA MET A 60 0.78 11.18 -11.85
C MET A 60 -0.13 10.75 -13.01
N LYS A 61 -1.35 11.29 -13.09
CA LYS A 61 -2.27 11.03 -14.21
C LYS A 61 -1.68 11.49 -15.55
N ARG A 62 -0.91 12.58 -15.54
CA ARG A 62 -0.19 13.10 -16.72
C ARG A 62 1.11 12.34 -17.02
N GLY A 63 1.43 11.28 -16.28
CA GLY A 63 2.65 10.49 -16.45
C GLY A 63 3.93 11.15 -15.93
N ARG A 64 3.84 12.26 -15.22
CA ARG A 64 4.98 13.00 -14.64
C ARG A 64 5.30 12.44 -13.25
N ILE A 65 5.88 11.26 -13.21
CA ILE A 65 6.11 10.52 -11.96
C ILE A 65 7.55 10.58 -11.44
N ALA A 66 8.54 10.85 -12.30
CA ALA A 66 9.92 10.94 -11.84
C ALA A 66 10.25 12.37 -11.35
N ARG A 67 10.94 12.48 -10.21
CA ARG A 67 11.37 13.72 -9.58
C ARG A 67 12.89 13.78 -9.51
N GLY A 68 13.48 14.97 -9.71
CA GLY A 68 14.91 15.15 -9.64
C GLY A 68 15.67 14.82 -10.94
N LYS A 69 15.02 14.93 -12.09
CA LYS A 69 15.69 14.78 -13.40
C LYS A 69 16.46 16.03 -13.83
N ARG A 70 16.12 17.18 -13.31
CA ARG A 70 16.77 18.46 -13.58
C ARG A 70 17.62 18.86 -12.37
N LEU A 71 18.63 19.69 -12.58
CA LEU A 71 19.54 20.12 -11.52
C LEU A 71 18.79 20.79 -10.35
N ASP A 72 17.88 21.71 -10.66
CA ASP A 72 17.10 22.44 -9.67
C ASP A 72 16.21 21.52 -8.80
N GLU A 73 15.62 20.50 -9.41
CA GLU A 73 14.85 19.49 -8.68
C GLU A 73 15.75 18.56 -7.86
N ALA A 74 16.87 18.11 -8.44
CA ALA A 74 17.81 17.21 -7.75
C ALA A 74 18.46 17.91 -6.55
N ALA A 75 18.90 19.16 -6.70
CA ALA A 75 19.47 19.95 -5.61
C ALA A 75 18.46 20.10 -4.46
N ARG A 76 17.20 20.46 -4.77
CA ARG A 76 16.15 20.57 -3.76
C ARG A 76 15.90 19.26 -3.00
N LEU A 77 15.95 18.11 -3.68
CA LEU A 77 15.79 16.81 -3.04
C LEU A 77 16.96 16.46 -2.13
N ILE A 78 18.19 16.73 -2.57
CA ILE A 78 19.41 16.48 -1.78
C ILE A 78 19.44 17.38 -0.53
N GLU A 79 19.24 18.68 -0.70
CA GLU A 79 19.18 19.65 0.38
C GLU A 79 18.02 19.36 1.35
N GLY A 80 16.85 19.01 0.81
CA GLY A 80 15.67 18.65 1.58
C GLY A 80 15.86 17.38 2.40
N ALA A 81 16.56 16.38 1.88
CA ALA A 81 16.90 15.16 2.60
C ALA A 81 17.85 15.46 3.79
N ALA A 82 18.87 16.26 3.55
CA ALA A 82 19.79 16.68 4.61
C ALA A 82 19.09 17.54 5.68
N LEU A 83 18.20 18.45 5.27
CA LEU A 83 17.40 19.27 6.18
C LEU A 83 16.51 18.38 7.07
N LEU A 84 15.76 17.43 6.50
CA LEU A 84 14.91 16.54 7.27
C LEU A 84 15.71 15.66 8.23
N GLN A 85 16.90 15.18 7.83
CA GLN A 85 17.78 14.47 8.75
C GLN A 85 18.21 15.37 9.91
N ALA A 86 18.61 16.63 9.64
CA ALA A 86 19.01 17.59 10.68
C ALA A 86 17.86 17.88 11.66
N HIS A 87 16.61 17.85 11.21
CA HIS A 87 15.41 17.96 12.05
C HIS A 87 15.01 16.64 12.71
N GLY A 88 15.79 15.55 12.52
CA GLY A 88 15.64 14.30 13.24
C GLY A 88 14.72 13.26 12.60
N ALA A 89 14.64 13.22 11.28
CA ALA A 89 14.07 12.08 10.58
C ALA A 89 14.80 10.80 10.97
N GLY A 90 14.06 9.73 11.26
CA GLY A 90 14.64 8.43 11.63
C GLY A 90 14.92 7.54 10.42
N LEU A 91 14.26 7.79 9.27
CA LEU A 91 14.39 7.03 8.03
C LEU A 91 13.90 7.90 6.86
N MET A 92 14.45 7.68 5.66
CA MET A 92 14.06 8.41 4.46
C MET A 92 13.55 7.46 3.36
N ILE A 93 12.31 7.67 2.90
CA ILE A 93 11.79 7.01 1.71
C ILE A 93 12.07 7.86 0.49
N LEU A 94 12.65 7.24 -0.55
CA LEU A 94 12.96 7.86 -1.83
C LEU A 94 12.06 7.27 -2.91
N GLU A 95 11.07 8.05 -3.38
CA GLU A 95 10.13 7.57 -4.39
C GLU A 95 10.36 8.22 -5.75
N LYS A 96 10.59 7.39 -6.80
CA LYS A 96 10.70 7.83 -8.20
C LYS A 96 11.77 8.90 -8.44
N ILE A 97 12.84 8.86 -7.67
CA ILE A 97 14.05 9.69 -7.86
C ILE A 97 15.03 8.94 -8.76
N PRO A 98 15.71 9.61 -9.71
CA PRO A 98 16.72 8.95 -10.54
C PRO A 98 17.81 8.27 -9.70
N GLU A 99 18.21 7.06 -10.09
CA GLU A 99 19.14 6.21 -9.35
C GLU A 99 20.42 6.91 -8.88
N LYS A 100 21.03 7.73 -9.76
CA LYS A 100 22.26 8.47 -9.44
C LYS A 100 22.03 9.58 -8.39
N VAL A 101 20.85 10.20 -8.39
CA VAL A 101 20.48 11.21 -7.39
C VAL A 101 20.18 10.52 -6.05
N SER A 102 19.46 9.40 -6.07
CA SER A 102 19.21 8.58 -4.88
C SER A 102 20.52 8.10 -4.24
N LYS A 103 21.51 7.70 -5.08
CA LYS A 103 22.85 7.34 -4.61
C LYS A 103 23.49 8.49 -3.82
N ILE A 104 23.47 9.70 -4.38
CA ILE A 104 24.03 10.88 -3.70
C ILE A 104 23.32 11.12 -2.37
N ILE A 105 21.99 11.05 -2.34
CA ILE A 105 21.21 11.22 -1.10
C ILE A 105 21.61 10.16 -0.08
N THR A 106 21.62 8.89 -0.45
CA THR A 106 21.94 7.78 0.46
C THR A 106 23.37 7.90 1.04
N GLU A 107 24.36 8.22 0.19
CA GLU A 107 25.76 8.33 0.62
C GLU A 107 26.03 9.55 1.52
N ASN A 108 25.14 10.55 1.53
CA ASN A 108 25.28 11.76 2.35
C ASN A 108 24.34 11.80 3.56
N LEU A 109 23.49 10.80 3.76
CA LEU A 109 22.66 10.66 4.94
C LEU A 109 23.28 9.68 5.94
N GLY A 110 23.11 9.95 7.23
CA GLY A 110 23.46 9.04 8.33
C GLY A 110 22.25 8.18 8.79
N ILE A 111 21.10 8.33 8.16
CA ILE A 111 19.87 7.56 8.44
C ILE A 111 19.57 6.61 7.28
N PRO A 112 18.91 5.46 7.52
CA PRO A 112 18.57 4.50 6.46
C PRO A 112 17.69 5.12 5.38
N THR A 113 17.92 4.72 4.12
CA THR A 113 17.11 5.07 2.96
C THR A 113 16.39 3.85 2.40
N ILE A 114 15.11 4.01 2.07
CA ILE A 114 14.28 2.96 1.44
C ILE A 114 13.80 3.46 0.08
N GLY A 115 14.16 2.73 -0.96
CA GLY A 115 13.82 3.09 -2.34
C GLY A 115 12.54 2.44 -2.86
N ILE A 116 11.74 3.20 -3.61
CA ILE A 116 10.71 2.68 -4.49
C ILE A 116 10.80 3.36 -5.87
N GLY A 117 11.27 2.61 -6.85
CA GLY A 117 11.60 3.17 -8.15
C GLY A 117 12.71 4.22 -8.12
N ALA A 118 13.64 4.10 -7.15
CA ALA A 118 14.76 4.99 -6.90
C ALA A 118 16.14 4.34 -7.21
N GLY A 119 16.14 3.15 -7.83
CA GLY A 119 17.36 2.40 -8.14
C GLY A 119 17.89 1.58 -6.97
N LYS A 120 19.08 1.03 -7.14
CA LYS A 120 19.66 0.00 -6.26
C LYS A 120 20.53 0.50 -5.10
N TYR A 121 20.77 1.81 -5.00
CA TYR A 121 21.75 2.37 -4.05
C TYR A 121 21.16 2.76 -2.71
N CYS A 122 19.84 2.63 -2.53
CA CYS A 122 19.20 2.77 -1.20
C CYS A 122 19.54 1.56 -0.32
N ASP A 123 19.55 1.76 0.99
CA ASP A 123 19.84 0.70 1.98
C ASP A 123 18.80 -0.40 1.99
N GLY A 124 17.56 -0.08 1.63
CA GLY A 124 16.46 -1.04 1.47
C GLY A 124 15.54 -0.70 0.30
N GLN A 125 14.61 -1.60 0.01
CA GLN A 125 13.62 -1.46 -1.06
C GLN A 125 12.22 -1.78 -0.53
N VAL A 126 11.23 -1.08 -1.04
CA VAL A 126 9.82 -1.37 -0.79
C VAL A 126 9.05 -1.45 -2.09
N LEU A 127 8.06 -2.34 -2.17
CA LEU A 127 7.09 -2.43 -3.25
C LEU A 127 5.68 -2.47 -2.69
N ILE A 128 4.74 -1.95 -3.46
CA ILE A 128 3.32 -2.08 -3.13
C ILE A 128 2.89 -3.54 -3.36
N VAL A 129 2.30 -4.16 -2.35
CA VAL A 129 1.93 -5.59 -2.38
C VAL A 129 1.04 -5.96 -3.57
N HIS A 130 0.12 -5.07 -3.97
CA HIS A 130 -0.74 -5.29 -5.13
C HIS A 130 0.02 -5.29 -6.46
N ASP A 131 1.11 -4.50 -6.56
CA ASP A 131 1.98 -4.49 -7.72
C ASP A 131 2.87 -5.73 -7.72
N LEU A 132 3.49 -6.06 -6.56
CA LEU A 132 4.34 -7.23 -6.37
C LEU A 132 3.61 -8.53 -6.74
N LEU A 133 2.34 -8.66 -6.34
CA LEU A 133 1.53 -9.85 -6.58
C LEU A 133 0.79 -9.83 -7.94
N GLY A 134 0.93 -8.78 -8.74
CA GLY A 134 0.25 -8.66 -10.03
C GLY A 134 -1.28 -8.61 -9.91
N ILE A 135 -1.81 -8.01 -8.84
CA ILE A 135 -3.25 -7.80 -8.65
C ILE A 135 -3.72 -6.60 -9.46
N ASN A 136 -2.89 -5.52 -9.48
CA ASN A 136 -3.17 -4.35 -10.29
C ASN A 136 -2.99 -4.65 -11.79
N GLU A 137 -3.88 -4.08 -12.61
CA GLU A 137 -3.77 -4.19 -14.06
C GLU A 137 -2.56 -3.40 -14.60
N ARG A 138 -2.29 -2.25 -14.00
CA ARG A 138 -1.18 -1.40 -14.39
C ARG A 138 0.13 -1.98 -13.88
N LYS A 139 1.06 -2.21 -14.80
CA LYS A 139 2.43 -2.62 -14.49
C LYS A 139 3.35 -1.42 -14.38
N PHE A 140 4.28 -1.47 -13.45
CA PHE A 140 5.26 -0.41 -13.22
C PHE A 140 6.67 -0.90 -13.53
N LYS A 141 7.46 -0.09 -14.25
CA LYS A 141 8.84 -0.43 -14.62
C LYS A 141 9.74 -0.85 -13.43
N HIS A 142 9.46 -0.32 -12.23
CA HIS A 142 10.25 -0.58 -11.02
C HIS A 142 9.81 -1.82 -10.26
N CYS A 143 8.73 -2.47 -10.69
CA CYS A 143 8.23 -3.70 -10.10
C CYS A 143 8.29 -4.80 -11.16
N PRO A 144 9.19 -5.80 -11.05
CA PRO A 144 9.19 -6.96 -11.92
C PRO A 144 7.90 -7.78 -11.78
N ASP A 145 7.58 -8.56 -12.81
CA ASP A 145 6.45 -9.49 -12.79
C ASP A 145 6.84 -10.75 -11.98
N TYR A 146 6.62 -10.72 -10.68
CA TYR A 146 6.89 -11.88 -9.81
C TYR A 146 5.80 -12.94 -9.93
N ILE A 147 4.53 -12.53 -10.06
CA ILE A 147 3.36 -13.39 -10.20
C ILE A 147 2.20 -12.60 -10.81
N ASP A 148 1.27 -13.28 -11.47
CA ASP A 148 0.03 -12.70 -12.01
C ASP A 148 -1.20 -13.26 -11.27
N HIS A 149 -1.43 -12.79 -10.05
CA HIS A 149 -2.62 -13.16 -9.28
C HIS A 149 -3.92 -12.74 -9.93
N ARG A 150 -3.92 -11.63 -10.70
CA ARG A 150 -5.12 -11.17 -11.40
C ARG A 150 -5.60 -12.21 -12.42
N ALA A 151 -4.71 -12.73 -13.25
CA ALA A 151 -5.05 -13.78 -14.22
C ALA A 151 -5.49 -15.08 -13.54
N MET A 152 -4.84 -15.44 -12.43
CA MET A 152 -5.23 -16.62 -11.64
C MET A 152 -6.64 -16.47 -11.04
N MET A 153 -6.96 -15.32 -10.46
CA MET A 153 -8.29 -15.03 -9.92
C MET A 153 -9.37 -15.06 -11.01
N ILE A 154 -9.12 -14.42 -12.15
CA ILE A 154 -10.04 -14.43 -13.29
C ILE A 154 -10.32 -15.88 -13.74
N THR A 155 -9.28 -16.69 -13.85
CA THR A 155 -9.40 -18.11 -14.23
C THR A 155 -10.21 -18.90 -13.21
N ALA A 156 -9.97 -18.70 -11.91
CA ALA A 156 -10.71 -19.37 -10.84
C ALA A 156 -12.18 -18.98 -10.85
N PHE A 157 -12.52 -17.70 -10.95
CA PHE A 157 -13.91 -17.25 -11.02
C PHE A 157 -14.62 -17.73 -12.28
N ALA A 158 -13.94 -17.71 -13.43
CA ALA A 158 -14.51 -18.22 -14.68
C ALA A 158 -14.79 -19.73 -14.62
N ARG A 159 -13.91 -20.49 -13.94
CA ARG A 159 -14.14 -21.92 -13.69
C ARG A 159 -15.32 -22.13 -12.76
N TYR A 160 -15.38 -21.45 -11.63
CA TYR A 160 -16.45 -21.52 -10.66
C TYR A 160 -17.82 -21.25 -11.31
N ARG A 161 -17.92 -20.18 -12.12
CA ARG A 161 -19.12 -19.87 -12.87
C ARG A 161 -19.53 -21.00 -13.80
N ARG A 162 -18.59 -21.53 -14.62
CA ARG A 162 -18.89 -22.64 -15.53
C ARG A 162 -19.38 -23.89 -14.81
N GLU A 163 -18.82 -24.19 -13.62
CA GLU A 163 -19.22 -25.33 -12.82
C GLU A 163 -20.62 -25.17 -12.26
N ILE A 164 -21.05 -23.96 -11.89
CA ILE A 164 -22.43 -23.64 -11.49
C ILE A 164 -23.36 -23.74 -12.69
N ASP A 165 -23.05 -23.06 -13.79
CA ASP A 165 -23.88 -23.04 -14.99
C ASP A 165 -24.07 -24.47 -15.59
N GLY A 166 -23.06 -25.31 -15.42
CA GLY A 166 -23.07 -26.71 -15.86
C GLY A 166 -23.62 -27.72 -14.83
N GLY A 167 -24.09 -27.28 -13.66
CA GLY A 167 -24.58 -28.16 -12.59
C GLY A 167 -23.51 -29.08 -11.97
N ILE A 168 -22.25 -28.76 -12.14
CA ILE A 168 -21.11 -29.53 -11.58
C ILE A 168 -20.87 -29.15 -10.11
N PHE A 169 -21.11 -27.88 -9.78
CA PHE A 169 -21.04 -27.36 -8.43
C PHE A 169 -22.40 -26.76 -8.01
N PRO A 170 -22.89 -27.01 -6.78
CA PRO A 170 -22.34 -27.95 -5.80
C PRO A 170 -22.60 -29.42 -6.19
N ALA A 171 -21.60 -30.29 -5.96
CA ALA A 171 -21.78 -31.72 -6.01
C ALA A 171 -22.27 -32.23 -4.64
N GLU A 172 -22.73 -33.49 -4.56
CA GLU A 172 -23.24 -34.12 -3.34
C GLU A 172 -22.28 -33.97 -2.13
N LYS A 173 -20.97 -34.15 -2.37
CA LYS A 173 -19.91 -33.97 -1.34
C LYS A 173 -19.81 -32.53 -0.78
N HIS A 174 -20.44 -31.55 -1.40
CA HIS A 174 -20.46 -30.15 -0.96
C HIS A 174 -21.76 -29.79 -0.23
N ALA A 175 -22.72 -30.71 -0.16
CA ALA A 175 -24.00 -30.52 0.51
C ALA A 175 -23.96 -31.06 1.94
N ASN A 176 -24.69 -30.43 2.83
CA ASN A 176 -25.02 -31.02 4.12
C ASN A 176 -26.14 -32.04 3.92
N ILE A 177 -25.95 -33.22 4.47
CA ILE A 177 -26.90 -34.33 4.35
C ILE A 177 -27.77 -34.36 5.63
N ILE A 178 -29.07 -34.48 5.46
CA ILE A 178 -30.00 -34.80 6.56
C ILE A 178 -30.23 -36.31 6.55
N ASP A 179 -30.40 -36.91 7.70
CA ASP A 179 -30.80 -38.31 7.82
C ASP A 179 -32.19 -38.53 7.18
N ASP A 180 -32.37 -39.69 6.54
CA ASP A 180 -33.62 -40.02 5.81
C ASP A 180 -34.85 -40.05 6.72
N ALA A 181 -34.71 -40.44 8.00
CA ALA A 181 -35.82 -40.46 8.95
C ALA A 181 -36.22 -39.03 9.34
N GLU A 182 -35.23 -38.18 9.60
CA GLU A 182 -35.46 -36.77 9.88
C GLU A 182 -36.05 -36.05 8.66
N TYR A 183 -35.58 -36.35 7.47
CA TYR A 183 -36.14 -35.77 6.24
C TYR A 183 -37.62 -36.13 6.04
N ARG A 184 -38.01 -37.38 6.29
CA ARG A 184 -39.42 -37.77 6.27
C ARG A 184 -40.25 -36.97 7.25
N SER A 185 -39.78 -36.79 8.47
CA SER A 185 -40.46 -35.97 9.49
C SER A 185 -40.63 -34.50 9.03
N VAL A 186 -39.62 -33.93 8.37
CA VAL A 186 -39.73 -32.60 7.76
C VAL A 186 -40.78 -32.55 6.66
N VAL A 187 -40.81 -33.55 5.79
CA VAL A 187 -41.83 -33.65 4.71
C VAL A 187 -43.25 -33.72 5.26
N GLU A 188 -43.48 -34.56 6.29
CA GLU A 188 -44.78 -34.68 6.96
C GLU A 188 -45.21 -33.36 7.61
N TRP A 189 -44.29 -32.69 8.30
CA TRP A 189 -44.53 -31.38 8.91
C TRP A 189 -44.87 -30.33 7.83
N CYS A 190 -44.15 -30.28 6.72
CA CYS A 190 -44.41 -29.36 5.64
C CYS A 190 -45.83 -29.58 5.07
N ALA A 191 -46.22 -30.83 4.82
CA ALA A 191 -47.57 -31.17 4.31
C ALA A 191 -48.64 -30.72 5.29
N ALA A 192 -48.47 -30.96 6.58
CA ALA A 192 -49.43 -30.56 7.62
C ALA A 192 -49.52 -29.01 7.78
N SER A 193 -48.44 -28.30 7.45
CA SER A 193 -48.34 -26.85 7.58
C SER A 193 -48.62 -26.06 6.27
N GLY A 194 -49.02 -26.78 5.20
CA GLY A 194 -49.41 -26.17 3.94
C GLY A 194 -48.23 -25.76 3.03
N TYR A 195 -47.03 -26.26 3.28
CA TYR A 195 -45.88 -26.08 2.38
C TYR A 195 -45.88 -27.17 1.30
N THR A 196 -45.44 -26.79 0.10
CA THR A 196 -45.19 -27.74 -0.99
C THR A 196 -43.82 -28.39 -0.82
N VAL A 197 -43.74 -29.74 -0.96
CA VAL A 197 -42.48 -30.50 -0.83
C VAL A 197 -42.17 -31.17 -2.17
#